data_d481df0e227a6ee7d0566243798b1f34
#
_entry.id   d481df0e227a6ee7d0566243798b1f34
#
_cell.length_a   1.000
_cell.length_b   1.000
_cell.length_c   1.000
_cell.angle_alpha   90.00
_cell.angle_beta   90.00
_cell.angle_gamma   90.00
#
_symmetry.space_group_name_H-M   'P 1'
#
loop_
_entity.id
_entity.type
_entity.pdbx_description
1 polymer ?
#
loop_
_entity_poly.entity_id
_entity_poly.type
_entity_poly.pdbx_seq_one_letter_code
_entity_poly.pdbx_strand_id
1 'polypeptide(L)'
;MIDKNRTRQMVILSLGVGVQSTTMAIMAAKGDLPPVDCAIFADPGYESKATMTYLNYLTTILPYPVFRVQKGNIKDDMLAAKGTTNFVVAPFYNQHTITGKKGMIRRQCTSEYKILVIKKKNKRVVWGC
;
A
#
# COMPACT_ATOMS: atom_id res chain seq x y z
N MET A 1 -25.40 16.38 24.50
CA MET A 1 -26.11 15.17 24.01
C MET A 1 -25.16 14.39 23.12
N ILE A 2 -24.75 13.21 23.54
CA ILE A 2 -23.96 12.32 22.73
C ILE A 2 -24.92 11.62 21.78
N ASP A 3 -24.75 11.87 20.48
CA ASP A 3 -25.52 11.21 19.42
C ASP A 3 -25.16 9.71 19.43
N LYS A 4 -26.06 8.90 20.01
CA LYS A 4 -25.89 7.44 20.15
C LYS A 4 -25.89 6.70 18.82
N ASN A 5 -26.06 7.39 17.69
CA ASN A 5 -26.16 6.81 16.35
C ASN A 5 -24.96 7.15 15.45
N ARG A 6 -23.91 7.73 15.98
CA ARG A 6 -22.67 7.94 15.21
C ARG A 6 -21.89 6.64 15.19
N THR A 7 -22.15 5.80 14.23
CA THR A 7 -21.28 4.66 13.89
C THR A 7 -19.86 5.19 13.74
N ARG A 8 -18.98 4.82 14.66
CA ARG A 8 -17.57 5.18 14.62
C ARG A 8 -16.98 4.75 13.28
N GLN A 9 -16.49 5.69 12.52
CA GLN A 9 -15.78 5.36 11.27
C GLN A 9 -14.53 4.57 11.59
N MET A 10 -14.34 3.45 10.89
CA MET A 10 -13.13 2.63 10.99
C MET A 10 -11.94 3.40 10.41
N VAL A 11 -10.86 3.48 11.19
CA VAL A 11 -9.61 4.14 10.78
C VAL A 11 -8.62 3.07 10.29
N ILE A 12 -8.32 3.09 9.03
CA ILE A 12 -7.44 2.12 8.37
C ILE A 12 -6.16 2.82 7.92
N LEU A 13 -5.01 2.30 8.35
CA LEU A 13 -3.71 2.81 7.94
C LEU A 13 -3.21 2.05 6.70
N SER A 14 -2.90 2.78 5.63
CA SER A 14 -2.15 2.23 4.50
C SER A 14 -0.66 2.17 4.86
N LEU A 15 -0.17 0.97 5.15
CA LEU A 15 1.20 0.73 5.58
C LEU A 15 2.08 0.36 4.38
N GLY A 16 2.86 1.31 3.87
CA GLY A 16 3.79 1.07 2.76
C GLY A 16 5.19 0.63 3.20
N VAL A 17 5.43 0.50 4.51
CA VAL A 17 6.73 0.12 5.12
C VAL A 17 7.87 1.10 4.76
N GLY A 18 7.52 2.28 4.26
CA GLY A 18 8.45 3.40 4.14
C GLY A 18 8.53 4.21 5.44
N VAL A 19 9.47 5.16 5.50
CA VAL A 19 9.70 5.99 6.71
C VAL A 19 8.41 6.66 7.18
N GLN A 20 7.67 7.30 6.29
CA GLN A 20 6.46 8.06 6.65
C GLN A 20 5.34 7.18 7.22
N SER A 21 4.98 6.11 6.51
CA SER A 21 3.90 5.23 6.95
C SER A 21 4.24 4.46 8.21
N THR A 22 5.52 4.10 8.39
CA THR A 22 6.01 3.45 9.61
C THR A 22 5.99 4.42 10.79
N THR A 23 6.40 5.67 10.59
CA THR A 23 6.31 6.70 11.63
C THR A 23 4.87 6.90 12.08
N MET A 24 3.94 7.04 11.14
CA MET A 24 2.52 7.15 11.47
C MET A 24 1.99 5.93 12.23
N ALA A 25 2.42 4.72 11.84
CA ALA A 25 2.03 3.49 12.52
C ALA A 25 2.49 3.47 13.98
N ILE A 26 3.73 3.84 14.23
CA ILE A 26 4.30 3.89 15.59
C ILE A 26 3.68 5.01 16.43
N MET A 27 3.46 6.18 15.84
CA MET A 27 2.80 7.30 16.55
C MET A 27 1.36 6.93 16.94
N ALA A 28 0.61 6.26 16.07
CA ALA A 28 -0.72 5.76 16.40
C ALA A 28 -0.68 4.69 17.51
N ALA A 29 0.32 3.81 17.49
CA ALA A 29 0.53 2.81 18.53
C ALA A 29 0.88 3.43 19.89
N LYS A 30 1.60 4.55 19.91
CA LYS A 30 1.95 5.30 21.12
C LYS A 30 0.84 6.21 21.65
N GLY A 31 -0.19 6.46 20.84
CA GLY A 31 -1.28 7.36 21.19
C GLY A 31 -1.07 8.83 20.78
N ASP A 32 0.00 9.13 20.02
CA ASP A 32 0.28 10.48 19.51
C ASP A 32 -0.65 10.86 18.34
N LEU A 33 -1.28 9.86 17.71
CA LEU A 33 -2.27 10.02 16.66
C LEU A 33 -3.59 9.34 17.05
N PRO A 34 -4.71 9.69 16.40
CA PRO A 34 -5.98 8.99 16.60
C PRO A 34 -5.81 7.47 16.43
N PRO A 35 -6.55 6.66 17.20
CA PRO A 35 -6.40 5.22 17.19
C PRO A 35 -6.70 4.62 15.81
N VAL A 36 -5.85 3.71 15.38
CA VAL A 36 -5.98 2.95 14.13
C VAL A 36 -6.59 1.59 14.45
N ASP A 37 -7.62 1.21 13.71
CA ASP A 37 -8.30 -0.09 13.88
C ASP A 37 -7.55 -1.24 13.21
N CYS A 38 -6.94 -0.97 12.06
CA CYS A 38 -6.04 -1.93 11.38
C CYS A 38 -5.12 -1.22 10.39
N ALA A 39 -4.04 -1.89 10.03
CA ALA A 39 -3.17 -1.49 8.93
C ALA A 39 -3.28 -2.47 7.76
N ILE A 40 -3.10 -1.99 6.54
CA ILE A 40 -3.10 -2.80 5.33
C ILE A 40 -1.82 -2.56 4.56
N PHE A 41 -1.05 -3.61 4.34
CA PHE A 41 0.11 -3.65 3.47
C PHE A 41 -0.25 -4.27 2.14
N ALA A 42 -0.07 -3.53 1.05
CA ALA A 42 -0.25 -4.05 -0.31
C ALA A 42 1.10 -4.51 -0.86
N ASP A 43 1.23 -5.83 -1.03
CA ASP A 43 2.42 -6.47 -1.56
C ASP A 43 2.31 -6.56 -3.09
N PRO A 44 3.21 -5.92 -3.85
CA PRO A 44 3.25 -6.06 -5.31
C PRO A 44 3.87 -7.40 -5.76
N GLY A 45 4.28 -8.26 -4.84
CA GLY A 45 4.92 -9.54 -5.12
C GLY A 45 6.41 -9.45 -5.44
N TYR A 46 6.98 -8.26 -5.45
CA TYR A 46 8.40 -8.01 -5.73
C TYR A 46 8.95 -6.91 -4.83
N GLU A 47 8.86 -7.13 -3.53
CA GLU A 47 9.49 -6.27 -2.52
C GLU A 47 10.83 -6.87 -2.07
N SER A 48 11.71 -6.02 -1.54
CA SER A 48 13.01 -6.48 -1.04
C SER A 48 12.84 -7.38 0.19
N LYS A 49 13.79 -8.28 0.40
CA LYS A 49 13.83 -9.11 1.62
C LYS A 49 13.88 -8.25 2.89
N ALA A 50 14.61 -7.14 2.84
CA ALA A 50 14.71 -6.20 3.96
C ALA A 50 13.35 -5.59 4.31
N THR A 51 12.58 -5.17 3.30
CA THR A 51 11.21 -4.65 3.48
C THR A 51 10.31 -5.69 4.13
N MET A 52 10.38 -6.94 3.67
CA MET A 52 9.54 -8.02 4.20
C MET A 52 9.93 -8.39 5.63
N THR A 53 11.20 -8.43 5.95
CA THR A 53 11.71 -8.66 7.32
C THR A 53 11.24 -7.55 8.25
N TYR A 54 11.32 -6.30 7.80
CA TYR A 54 10.88 -5.16 8.58
C TYR A 54 9.36 -5.13 8.78
N LEU A 55 8.58 -5.50 7.76
CA LEU A 55 7.13 -5.67 7.89
C LEU A 55 6.78 -6.71 8.96
N ASN A 56 7.47 -7.86 8.97
CA ASN A 56 7.26 -8.89 9.97
C ASN A 56 7.57 -8.36 11.38
N TYR A 57 8.65 -7.59 11.54
CA TYR A 57 8.97 -6.94 12.80
C TYR A 57 7.87 -5.96 13.24
N LEU A 58 7.40 -5.10 12.34
CA LEU A 58 6.31 -4.16 12.63
C LEU A 58 5.03 -4.88 13.10
N THR A 59 4.70 -6.02 12.49
CA THR A 59 3.54 -6.84 12.89
C THR A 59 3.63 -7.30 14.34
N THR A 60 4.83 -7.50 14.88
CA THR A 60 5.02 -7.92 16.27
C THR A 60 4.90 -6.80 17.28
N ILE A 61 5.20 -5.55 16.89
CA ILE A 61 5.21 -4.41 17.81
C ILE A 61 3.95 -3.55 17.75
N LEU A 62 3.18 -3.62 16.66
CA LEU A 62 1.94 -2.85 16.52
C LEU A 62 0.79 -3.51 17.29
N PRO A 63 -0.02 -2.73 18.06
CA PRO A 63 -1.10 -3.26 18.88
C PRO A 63 -2.37 -3.57 18.10
N TYR A 64 -2.39 -3.32 16.79
CA TYR A 64 -3.52 -3.56 15.90
C TYR A 64 -3.12 -4.49 14.75
N PRO A 65 -4.08 -5.20 14.12
CA PRO A 65 -3.79 -6.17 13.07
C PRO A 65 -3.23 -5.50 11.81
N VAL A 66 -2.26 -6.16 11.20
CA VAL A 66 -1.69 -5.78 9.90
C VAL A 66 -2.10 -6.82 8.87
N PHE A 67 -2.95 -6.42 7.93
CA PHE A 67 -3.40 -7.27 6.85
C PHE A 67 -2.48 -7.12 5.64
N ARG A 68 -2.09 -8.26 5.08
CA ARG A 68 -1.30 -8.33 3.86
C ARG A 68 -2.23 -8.66 2.71
N VAL A 69 -2.19 -7.85 1.65
CA VAL A 69 -3.00 -8.05 0.45
C VAL A 69 -2.11 -8.03 -0.78
N GLN A 70 -2.42 -8.86 -1.76
CA GLN A 70 -1.63 -9.02 -2.97
C GLN A 70 -2.56 -9.16 -4.17
N LYS A 71 -2.26 -8.45 -5.27
CA LYS A 71 -2.95 -8.62 -6.56
C LYS A 71 -2.28 -9.70 -7.41
N GLY A 72 -0.95 -9.76 -7.38
CA GLY A 72 -0.12 -10.62 -8.19
C GLY A 72 1.34 -10.20 -8.07
N ASN A 73 2.20 -10.69 -8.93
CA ASN A 73 3.61 -10.35 -8.98
C ASN A 73 3.87 -9.38 -10.14
N ILE A 74 4.23 -8.14 -9.82
CA ILE A 74 4.46 -7.09 -10.82
C ILE A 74 5.57 -7.44 -11.81
N LYS A 75 6.59 -8.17 -11.38
CA LYS A 75 7.68 -8.63 -12.24
C LYS A 75 7.18 -9.63 -13.28
N ASP A 76 6.39 -10.60 -12.84
CA ASP A 76 5.84 -11.63 -13.73
C ASP A 76 4.85 -11.03 -14.72
N ASP A 77 4.01 -10.11 -14.27
CA ASP A 77 3.06 -9.38 -15.11
C ASP A 77 3.77 -8.52 -16.17
N MET A 78 4.90 -7.89 -15.81
CA MET A 78 5.73 -7.14 -16.76
C MET A 78 6.36 -8.05 -17.83
N LEU A 79 6.82 -9.24 -17.44
CA LEU A 79 7.43 -10.20 -18.37
C LEU A 79 6.38 -10.85 -19.26
N ALA A 80 5.19 -11.09 -18.76
CA ALA A 80 4.07 -11.67 -19.51
C ALA A 80 3.41 -10.68 -20.49
N ALA A 81 3.55 -9.37 -20.26
CA ALA A 81 2.89 -8.32 -21.05
C ALA A 81 3.48 -8.09 -22.46
N LYS A 82 4.46 -8.89 -22.87
CA LYS A 82 5.00 -8.83 -24.24
C LYS A 82 3.90 -9.15 -25.26
N GLY A 83 3.41 -8.11 -25.93
CA GLY A 83 2.45 -8.24 -27.03
C GLY A 83 0.97 -8.12 -26.66
N THR A 84 0.63 -7.73 -25.43
CA THR A 84 -0.77 -7.49 -25.03
C THR A 84 -1.06 -6.00 -24.85
N THR A 85 -2.33 -5.60 -25.01
CA THR A 85 -2.80 -4.21 -24.81
C THR A 85 -2.73 -3.74 -23.34
N ASN A 86 -2.62 -4.67 -22.38
CA ASN A 86 -2.48 -4.39 -20.97
C ASN A 86 -1.00 -4.35 -20.58
N PHE A 87 -0.32 -3.30 -20.98
CA PHE A 87 1.09 -3.10 -20.73
C PHE A 87 1.33 -2.64 -19.29
N VAL A 88 1.99 -3.48 -18.50
CA VAL A 88 2.49 -3.11 -17.15
C VAL A 88 3.84 -2.42 -17.33
N VAL A 89 3.88 -1.12 -17.07
CA VAL A 89 5.10 -0.32 -17.21
C VAL A 89 5.80 -0.19 -15.86
N ALA A 90 7.09 -0.50 -15.84
CA ALA A 90 7.93 -0.20 -14.69
C ALA A 90 8.06 1.32 -14.48
N PRO A 91 8.24 1.79 -13.22
CA PRO A 91 8.34 3.22 -12.90
C PRO A 91 9.72 3.76 -13.27
N PHE A 92 10.04 3.78 -14.55
CA PHE A 92 11.29 4.34 -15.05
C PHE A 92 11.19 5.85 -15.28
N TYR A 93 12.29 6.53 -15.06
CA TYR A 93 12.50 7.90 -15.54
C TYR A 93 12.93 7.85 -17.00
N ASN A 94 12.39 8.75 -17.81
CA ASN A 94 12.84 8.97 -19.17
C ASN A 94 13.41 10.38 -19.30
N GLN A 95 14.31 10.56 -20.26
CA GLN A 95 14.85 11.85 -20.63
C GLN A 95 14.61 12.05 -22.13
N HIS A 96 13.98 13.17 -22.48
CA HIS A 96 13.79 13.52 -23.87
C HIS A 96 15.14 13.86 -24.51
N THR A 97 15.51 13.17 -25.58
CA THR A 97 16.84 13.27 -26.19
C THR A 97 17.16 14.65 -26.76
N ILE A 98 16.14 15.39 -27.22
CA ILE A 98 16.33 16.73 -27.83
C ILE A 98 16.23 17.84 -26.79
N THR A 99 15.24 17.80 -25.90
CA THR A 99 14.95 18.89 -24.95
C THR A 99 15.61 18.70 -23.58
N GLY A 100 16.18 17.53 -23.29
CA GLY A 100 16.75 17.18 -21.99
C GLY A 100 15.73 17.08 -20.85
N LYS A 101 14.45 17.30 -21.10
CA LYS A 101 13.40 17.22 -20.09
C LYS A 101 13.29 15.81 -19.55
N LYS A 102 13.33 15.70 -18.21
CA LYS A 102 13.15 14.45 -17.49
C LYS A 102 11.67 14.26 -17.17
N GLY A 103 11.17 13.06 -17.42
CA GLY A 103 9.81 12.66 -17.06
C GLY A 103 9.82 11.30 -16.41
N MET A 104 8.72 10.93 -15.76
CA MET A 104 8.53 9.61 -15.19
C MET A 104 7.36 8.93 -15.88
N ILE A 105 7.57 7.68 -16.29
CA ILE A 105 6.52 6.85 -16.84
C ILE A 105 5.48 6.55 -15.73
N ARG A 106 4.22 6.42 -16.11
CA ARG A 106 3.10 6.21 -15.19
C ARG A 106 3.38 5.11 -14.16
N ARG A 107 3.17 5.43 -12.89
CA ARG A 107 3.38 4.49 -11.76
C ARG A 107 2.22 3.53 -11.62
N GLN A 108 2.17 2.49 -12.42
CA GLN A 108 1.14 1.45 -12.30
C GLN A 108 1.30 0.62 -11.02
N CYS A 109 2.53 0.43 -10.52
CA CYS A 109 2.78 -0.28 -9.26
C CYS A 109 2.02 0.34 -8.08
N THR A 110 1.94 1.67 -8.00
CA THR A 110 1.22 2.35 -6.92
C THR A 110 -0.28 2.27 -7.13
N SER A 111 -0.78 2.57 -8.33
CA SER A 111 -2.22 2.63 -8.59
C SER A 111 -2.87 1.25 -8.58
N GLU A 112 -2.31 0.28 -9.29
CA GLU A 112 -2.95 -1.02 -9.50
C GLU A 112 -2.59 -2.05 -8.44
N TYR A 113 -1.34 -2.11 -8.00
CA TYR A 113 -0.87 -3.12 -7.05
C TYR A 113 -1.01 -2.70 -5.59
N LYS A 114 -1.09 -1.41 -5.31
CA LYS A 114 -1.21 -0.90 -3.94
C LYS A 114 -2.58 -0.29 -3.69
N ILE A 115 -2.94 0.80 -4.35
CA ILE A 115 -4.16 1.56 -4.05
C ILE A 115 -5.44 0.75 -4.30
N LEU A 116 -5.58 0.12 -5.47
CA LEU A 116 -6.79 -0.63 -5.80
C LEU A 116 -6.96 -1.87 -4.91
N VAL A 117 -5.87 -2.53 -4.54
CA VAL A 117 -5.89 -3.71 -3.67
C VAL A 117 -6.30 -3.32 -2.26
N ILE A 118 -5.78 -2.22 -1.72
CA ILE A 118 -6.18 -1.67 -0.43
C ILE A 118 -7.66 -1.27 -0.44
N LYS A 119 -8.13 -0.59 -1.48
CA LYS A 119 -9.54 -0.22 -1.61
C LYS A 119 -10.49 -1.43 -1.61
N LYS A 120 -10.11 -2.51 -2.28
CA LYS A 120 -10.88 -3.77 -2.26
C LYS A 120 -10.92 -4.40 -0.87
N LYS A 121 -9.80 -4.41 -0.15
CA LYS A 121 -9.75 -4.94 1.21
C LYS A 121 -10.56 -4.08 2.17
N ASN A 122 -10.46 -2.75 2.07
CA ASN A 122 -11.24 -1.83 2.90
C ASN A 122 -12.74 -2.09 2.78
N LYS A 123 -13.24 -2.29 1.57
CA LYS A 123 -14.66 -2.65 1.37
C LYS A 123 -15.03 -3.94 2.14
N ARG A 124 -14.19 -4.96 2.10
CA ARG A 124 -14.44 -6.22 2.83
C ARG A 124 -14.40 -6.04 4.35
N VAL A 125 -13.47 -5.23 4.86
CA VAL A 125 -13.33 -4.96 6.30
C VAL A 125 -14.49 -4.12 6.82
N VAL A 126 -14.94 -3.11 6.07
CA VAL A 126 -16.06 -2.24 6.45
C VAL A 126 -17.41 -2.94 6.36
N TRP A 127 -17.60 -3.83 5.40
CA TRP A 127 -18.88 -4.53 5.15
C TRP A 127 -18.99 -5.90 5.83
N GLY A 128 -18.16 -6.15 6.84
CA GLY A 128 -18.34 -7.30 7.70
C GLY A 128 -17.72 -8.59 7.19
N CYS A 129 -16.58 -8.43 6.55
CA CYS A 129 -15.77 -9.60 6.25
C CYS A 129 -16.54 -10.71 5.55
#